data_4c3cef16f3c00e25d8de27a99afa9bc4
#
_entry.id   4c3cef16f3c00e25d8de27a99afa9bc4
#
_cell.length_a   1.000
_cell.length_b   1.000
_cell.length_c   1.000
_cell.angle_alpha   90.00
_cell.angle_beta   90.00
_cell.angle_gamma   90.00
#
_symmetry.space_group_name_H-M   'P 1'
#
loop_
_entity.id
_entity.type
_entity.pdbx_description
1 polymer ?
#
loop_
_entity_poly.entity_id
_entity_poly.type
_entity_poly.pdbx_seq_one_letter_code
_entity_poly.pdbx_strand_id
1 'polypeptide(L)'
;MFNWPLHHNSAFECRVRSAALTIPQPVRHLIGQHIRQMTGSTQSLDNFKQPLGDPGLLGPASMPWRVHAHFIGMMVGGLSSLMLQALHPRALAAVWDHSNFRHDLKARLGRTAYFVAITTYGPSELALKAIDRVNRIHANVHGFMPDGSAYVANEPELLRWVHLGEVSSFLRAYQSFSLNPLDLAEQDRYLGEMTMIGKHLGIEDLPQTKQASEEALLAFLPDLRFDHRTAEIIKVIENYPSSLLDRPLIKLVIQAAFDELPDWALAMLGRTPSRPLQKQAVRHALRLAGLPLQAALDEEGVAAFSRQRMALHR
;
A
#
# COMPACT_ATOMS: atom_id res chain seq x y z
N MET A 1 2.29 4.19 -33.15
CA MET A 1 0.82 4.34 -33.28
C MET A 1 0.19 2.99 -33.01
N PHE A 2 -0.22 2.73 -31.80
CA PHE A 2 -1.00 1.54 -31.46
C PHE A 2 -2.44 1.97 -31.24
N ASN A 3 -3.31 1.52 -32.13
CA ASN A 3 -4.75 1.73 -32.06
C ASN A 3 -5.34 0.71 -31.06
N TRP A 4 -5.82 1.18 -29.91
CA TRP A 4 -6.56 0.39 -28.92
C TRP A 4 -8.06 0.48 -29.23
N PRO A 5 -8.79 -0.65 -29.36
CA PRO A 5 -10.23 -0.61 -29.59
C PRO A 5 -10.97 -0.21 -28.31
N LEU A 6 -11.70 0.89 -28.38
CA LEU A 6 -12.66 1.33 -27.36
C LEU A 6 -13.86 0.39 -27.35
N HIS A 7 -13.83 -0.67 -26.57
CA HIS A 7 -15.05 -1.40 -26.23
C HIS A 7 -15.71 -0.75 -25.01
N HIS A 8 -16.79 -0.06 -25.28
CA HIS A 8 -17.73 0.44 -24.29
C HIS A 8 -18.27 -0.71 -23.44
N ASN A 9 -17.92 -0.76 -22.18
CA ASN A 9 -18.56 -1.61 -21.19
C ASN A 9 -19.31 -0.74 -20.16
N SER A 10 -20.32 0.01 -20.65
CA SER A 10 -21.22 0.82 -19.82
C SER A 10 -22.12 -0.01 -18.88
N ALA A 11 -22.11 -1.35 -19.02
CA ALA A 11 -22.89 -2.24 -18.18
C ALA A 11 -22.19 -2.56 -16.84
N PHE A 12 -20.89 -2.30 -16.71
CA PHE A 12 -20.14 -2.61 -15.49
C PHE A 12 -20.26 -1.52 -14.40
N GLU A 13 -20.46 -0.27 -14.81
CA GLU A 13 -20.64 0.86 -13.87
C GLU A 13 -22.00 0.85 -13.17
N CYS A 14 -23.00 0.18 -13.71
CA CYS A 14 -24.38 0.24 -13.21
C CYS A 14 -24.71 -0.79 -12.10
N ARG A 15 -23.85 -1.81 -11.83
CA ARG A 15 -24.16 -2.87 -10.85
C ARG A 15 -23.57 -2.68 -9.47
N VAL A 16 -22.72 -1.69 -9.20
CA VAL A 16 -22.08 -1.49 -7.88
C VAL A 16 -22.68 -0.35 -7.07
N ARG A 17 -23.77 0.28 -7.52
CA ARG A 17 -24.57 1.18 -6.69
C ARG A 17 -25.55 0.40 -5.79
N SER A 18 -25.05 -0.57 -5.04
CA SER A 18 -25.81 -1.19 -3.96
C SER A 18 -25.62 -0.35 -2.70
N ALA A 19 -26.68 0.37 -2.30
CA ALA A 19 -26.84 1.07 -1.03
C ALA A 19 -25.61 1.89 -0.58
N ALA A 20 -25.17 2.85 -1.41
CA ALA A 20 -24.16 3.81 -0.99
C ALA A 20 -24.71 4.58 0.22
N LEU A 21 -24.03 4.47 1.35
CA LEU A 21 -24.28 5.32 2.51
C LEU A 21 -24.15 6.77 2.06
N THR A 22 -25.28 7.47 1.91
CA THR A 22 -25.29 8.88 1.53
C THR A 22 -24.88 9.70 2.75
N ILE A 23 -23.60 10.04 2.81
CA ILE A 23 -23.05 10.87 3.89
C ILE A 23 -23.15 12.33 3.46
N PRO A 24 -23.71 13.24 4.28
CA PRO A 24 -23.75 14.69 3.97
C PRO A 24 -22.32 15.24 3.76
N GLN A 25 -22.17 16.17 2.80
CA GLN A 25 -20.86 16.74 2.44
C GLN A 25 -20.04 17.25 3.64
N PRO A 26 -20.59 18.00 4.62
CA PRO A 26 -19.79 18.46 5.78
C PRO A 26 -19.22 17.28 6.59
N VAL A 27 -20.00 16.20 6.74
CA VAL A 27 -19.56 15.01 7.48
C VAL A 27 -18.48 14.26 6.70
N ARG A 28 -18.61 14.13 5.37
CA ARG A 28 -17.57 13.55 4.52
C ARG A 28 -16.24 14.30 4.66
N HIS A 29 -16.30 15.62 4.62
CA HIS A 29 -15.13 16.48 4.77
C HIS A 29 -14.43 16.27 6.12
N LEU A 30 -15.20 16.20 7.22
CA LEU A 30 -14.66 15.88 8.54
C LEU A 30 -14.01 14.50 8.60
N ILE A 31 -14.66 13.47 8.03
CA ILE A 31 -14.08 12.11 7.94
C ILE A 31 -12.79 12.14 7.12
N GLY A 32 -12.76 12.79 5.96
CA GLY A 32 -11.57 12.93 5.13
C GLY A 32 -10.43 13.65 5.85
N GLN A 33 -10.70 14.70 6.61
CA GLN A 33 -9.70 15.37 7.45
C GLN A 33 -9.17 14.43 8.54
N HIS A 34 -10.08 13.71 9.22
CA HIS A 34 -9.73 12.77 10.27
C HIS A 34 -8.84 11.63 9.73
N ILE A 35 -9.18 11.06 8.56
CA ILE A 35 -8.34 10.05 7.90
C ILE A 35 -6.93 10.59 7.64
N ARG A 36 -6.80 11.80 7.08
CA ARG A 36 -5.48 12.40 6.85
C ARG A 36 -4.68 12.59 8.13
N GLN A 37 -5.34 13.05 9.20
CA GLN A 37 -4.70 13.16 10.51
C GLN A 37 -4.26 11.80 11.05
N MET A 38 -5.10 10.77 10.93
CA MET A 38 -4.82 9.42 11.40
C MET A 38 -3.65 8.78 10.63
N THR A 39 -3.60 8.95 9.31
CA THR A 39 -2.57 8.39 8.44
C THR A 39 -1.29 9.22 8.33
N GLY A 40 -1.24 10.41 8.93
CA GLY A 40 -0.08 11.32 8.83
C GLY A 40 0.09 11.97 7.45
N SER A 41 -0.95 11.99 6.62
CA SER A 41 -0.90 12.62 5.30
C SER A 41 -0.98 14.14 5.42
N THR A 42 0.08 14.84 5.00
CA THR A 42 0.18 16.31 5.04
C THR A 42 0.13 16.96 3.65
N GLN A 43 0.06 16.14 2.58
CA GLN A 43 0.14 16.61 1.20
C GLN A 43 -1.20 17.15 0.71
N SER A 44 -1.13 18.15 -0.21
CA SER A 44 -2.31 18.73 -0.82
C SER A 44 -3.00 17.72 -1.74
N LEU A 45 -4.34 17.66 -1.65
CA LEU A 45 -5.18 16.90 -2.57
C LEU A 45 -5.26 17.55 -3.96
N ASP A 46 -4.87 18.82 -4.10
CA ASP A 46 -4.87 19.52 -5.38
C ASP A 46 -3.88 18.92 -6.38
N ASN A 47 -2.83 18.27 -5.89
CA ASN A 47 -1.88 17.51 -6.72
C ASN A 47 -2.55 16.41 -7.57
N PHE A 48 -3.77 16.00 -7.24
CA PHE A 48 -4.50 14.95 -7.94
C PHE A 48 -5.54 15.49 -8.92
N LYS A 49 -5.79 16.80 -8.92
CA LYS A 49 -6.84 17.45 -9.73
C LYS A 49 -6.35 17.98 -11.09
N GLN A 50 -5.05 18.18 -11.26
CA GLN A 50 -4.45 18.80 -12.45
C GLN A 50 -3.21 18.04 -12.91
N PRO A 51 -2.83 18.10 -14.19
CA PRO A 51 -3.57 18.72 -15.29
C PRO A 51 -4.78 17.87 -15.73
N LEU A 52 -5.83 18.53 -16.24
CA LEU A 52 -7.04 17.85 -16.73
C LEU A 52 -6.68 16.90 -17.89
N GLY A 53 -7.32 15.71 -17.89
CA GLY A 53 -7.13 14.70 -18.93
C GLY A 53 -5.91 13.81 -18.77
N ASP A 54 -4.99 14.09 -17.86
CA ASP A 54 -3.82 13.21 -17.63
C ASP A 54 -4.23 11.90 -16.91
N PRO A 55 -4.06 10.71 -17.52
CA PRO A 55 -4.46 9.44 -16.91
C PRO A 55 -3.54 9.00 -15.75
N GLY A 56 -2.40 9.63 -15.56
CA GLY A 56 -1.32 9.14 -14.70
C GLY A 56 -0.59 7.94 -15.33
N LEU A 57 0.33 7.35 -14.58
CA LEU A 57 1.16 6.25 -15.09
C LEU A 57 0.35 4.96 -15.33
N LEU A 58 -0.58 4.63 -14.44
CA LEU A 58 -1.32 3.36 -14.46
C LEU A 58 -2.69 3.48 -15.16
N GLY A 59 -3.28 4.68 -15.14
CA GLY A 59 -4.60 4.94 -15.70
C GLY A 59 -5.78 4.38 -14.89
N PRO A 60 -6.99 4.95 -15.09
CA PRO A 60 -8.16 4.65 -14.24
C PRO A 60 -8.77 3.26 -14.44
N ALA A 61 -8.43 2.56 -15.53
CA ALA A 61 -8.88 1.20 -15.81
C ALA A 61 -7.97 0.12 -15.22
N SER A 62 -6.87 0.51 -14.56
CA SER A 62 -5.91 -0.44 -14.00
C SER A 62 -6.39 -1.08 -12.69
N MET A 63 -5.90 -2.26 -12.41
CA MET A 63 -6.19 -2.96 -11.15
C MET A 63 -5.60 -2.25 -9.92
N PRO A 64 -4.40 -1.63 -9.95
CA PRO A 64 -3.93 -0.80 -8.85
C PRO A 64 -4.90 0.31 -8.46
N TRP A 65 -5.59 0.96 -9.39
CA TRP A 65 -6.62 1.94 -9.05
C TRP A 65 -7.75 1.35 -8.23
N ARG A 66 -8.14 0.10 -8.50
CA ARG A 66 -9.19 -0.61 -7.75
C ARG A 66 -8.67 -1.08 -6.39
N VAL A 67 -7.49 -1.70 -6.35
CA VAL A 67 -6.90 -2.25 -5.12
C VAL A 67 -6.55 -1.15 -4.12
N HIS A 68 -5.86 -0.10 -4.58
CA HIS A 68 -5.37 0.95 -3.71
C HIS A 68 -6.48 1.94 -3.29
N ALA A 69 -7.66 1.92 -3.93
CA ALA A 69 -8.81 2.68 -3.46
C ALA A 69 -9.46 2.09 -2.20
N HIS A 70 -9.18 0.83 -1.86
CA HIS A 70 -9.80 0.16 -0.72
C HIS A 70 -9.10 0.52 0.59
N PHE A 71 -9.66 1.46 1.37
CA PHE A 71 -9.02 2.08 2.52
C PHE A 71 -8.51 1.09 3.57
N ILE A 72 -9.37 0.17 4.05
CA ILE A 72 -8.97 -0.84 5.06
C ILE A 72 -7.88 -1.77 4.48
N GLY A 73 -8.02 -2.18 3.22
CA GLY A 73 -7.00 -2.99 2.54
C GLY A 73 -5.64 -2.29 2.50
N MET A 74 -5.61 -0.99 2.19
CA MET A 74 -4.37 -0.22 2.17
C MET A 74 -3.75 -0.07 3.57
N MET A 75 -4.55 0.17 4.59
CA MET A 75 -4.05 0.26 5.97
C MET A 75 -3.47 -1.07 6.46
N VAL A 76 -4.20 -2.16 6.28
CA VAL A 76 -3.76 -3.50 6.69
C VAL A 76 -2.56 -3.95 5.86
N GLY A 77 -2.64 -3.84 4.54
CA GLY A 77 -1.56 -4.23 3.62
C GLY A 77 -0.28 -3.43 3.83
N GLY A 78 -0.40 -2.11 4.08
CA GLY A 78 0.75 -1.25 4.36
C GLY A 78 1.50 -1.64 5.64
N LEU A 79 0.79 -1.95 6.73
CA LEU A 79 1.43 -2.42 7.96
C LEU A 79 1.99 -3.85 7.80
N SER A 80 1.26 -4.75 7.13
CA SER A 80 1.74 -6.10 6.82
C SER A 80 3.02 -6.05 5.97
N SER A 81 3.05 -5.20 4.95
CA SER A 81 4.23 -4.94 4.12
C SER A 81 5.42 -4.46 4.94
N LEU A 82 5.21 -3.51 5.85
CA LEU A 82 6.29 -2.98 6.70
C LEU A 82 6.87 -4.06 7.62
N MET A 83 6.01 -4.93 8.20
CA MET A 83 6.45 -6.06 9.02
C MET A 83 7.25 -7.07 8.20
N LEU A 84 6.78 -7.36 6.97
CA LEU A 84 7.45 -8.28 6.05
C LEU A 84 8.81 -7.74 5.62
N GLN A 85 8.89 -6.47 5.21
CA GLN A 85 10.12 -5.81 4.80
C GLN A 85 11.17 -5.78 5.92
N ALA A 86 10.73 -5.67 7.18
CA ALA A 86 11.62 -5.65 8.34
C ALA A 86 12.36 -6.99 8.60
N LEU A 87 11.95 -8.08 7.93
CA LEU A 87 12.65 -9.36 8.02
C LEU A 87 13.95 -9.39 7.20
N HIS A 88 14.15 -8.49 6.24
CA HIS A 88 15.39 -8.43 5.47
C HIS A 88 16.40 -7.49 6.16
N PRO A 89 17.54 -8.01 6.70
CA PRO A 89 18.43 -7.22 7.56
C PRO A 89 19.00 -5.97 6.89
N ARG A 90 19.40 -6.07 5.61
CA ARG A 90 20.00 -4.95 4.87
C ARG A 90 18.95 -3.90 4.51
N ALA A 91 17.74 -4.30 4.12
CA ALA A 91 16.63 -3.36 3.89
C ALA A 91 16.24 -2.65 5.20
N LEU A 92 16.23 -3.40 6.31
CA LEU A 92 15.97 -2.85 7.63
C LEU A 92 17.10 -1.90 8.08
N ALA A 93 18.36 -2.22 7.81
CA ALA A 93 19.50 -1.36 8.15
C ALA A 93 19.38 0.02 7.49
N ALA A 94 19.03 0.09 6.20
CA ALA A 94 18.79 1.34 5.50
C ALA A 94 17.72 2.21 6.20
N VAL A 95 16.65 1.58 6.68
CA VAL A 95 15.60 2.26 7.45
C VAL A 95 16.09 2.66 8.85
N TRP A 96 16.82 1.79 9.50
CA TRP A 96 17.31 1.96 10.86
C TRP A 96 18.28 3.12 11.00
N ASP A 97 19.21 3.24 10.06
CA ASP A 97 20.29 4.20 10.11
C ASP A 97 19.88 5.57 9.55
N HIS A 98 18.93 5.61 8.60
CA HIS A 98 18.60 6.84 7.84
C HIS A 98 17.17 7.34 8.05
N SER A 99 16.38 6.73 8.93
CA SER A 99 14.99 7.13 9.16
C SER A 99 14.69 7.38 10.64
N ASN A 100 13.88 8.39 10.91
CA ASN A 100 13.41 8.72 12.26
C ASN A 100 12.14 7.92 12.66
N PHE A 101 11.98 6.68 12.17
CA PHE A 101 10.76 5.90 12.37
C PHE A 101 10.44 5.64 13.84
N ARG A 102 11.44 5.52 14.72
CA ARG A 102 11.28 5.27 16.14
C ARG A 102 10.58 6.42 16.87
N HIS A 103 10.77 7.64 16.38
CA HIS A 103 10.18 8.85 16.98
C HIS A 103 8.95 9.34 16.22
N ASP A 104 8.87 9.07 14.91
CA ASP A 104 7.80 9.57 14.06
C ASP A 104 7.42 8.55 12.97
N LEU A 105 6.91 7.39 13.42
CA LEU A 105 6.37 6.36 12.52
C LEU A 105 5.24 6.90 11.66
N LYS A 106 4.37 7.73 12.25
CA LYS A 106 3.19 8.27 11.57
C LYS A 106 3.55 9.12 10.36
N ALA A 107 4.48 10.06 10.49
CA ALA A 107 4.91 10.87 9.35
C ALA A 107 5.66 10.04 8.30
N ARG A 108 6.41 9.00 8.72
CA ARG A 108 7.03 8.07 7.79
C ARG A 108 5.99 7.32 6.96
N LEU A 109 4.99 6.72 7.59
CA LEU A 109 3.90 6.03 6.90
C LEU A 109 3.12 6.99 5.99
N GLY A 110 2.89 8.22 6.43
CA GLY A 110 2.25 9.25 5.63
C GLY A 110 3.02 9.58 4.33
N ARG A 111 4.37 9.64 4.39
CA ARG A 111 5.19 9.82 3.19
C ARG A 111 5.13 8.64 2.24
N THR A 112 5.15 7.41 2.76
CA THR A 112 5.03 6.19 1.96
C THR A 112 3.63 6.10 1.33
N ALA A 113 2.57 6.36 2.11
CA ALA A 113 1.21 6.39 1.60
C ALA A 113 1.02 7.45 0.50
N TYR A 114 1.66 8.63 0.64
CA TYR A 114 1.65 9.64 -0.42
C TYR A 114 2.38 9.15 -1.68
N PHE A 115 3.54 8.49 -1.55
CA PHE A 115 4.25 7.91 -2.69
C PHE A 115 3.38 6.91 -3.44
N VAL A 116 2.76 5.96 -2.73
CA VAL A 116 1.82 5.01 -3.34
C VAL A 116 0.65 5.72 -4.00
N ALA A 117 0.07 6.72 -3.35
CA ALA A 117 -1.06 7.47 -3.90
C ALA A 117 -0.66 8.23 -5.16
N ILE A 118 0.46 8.94 -5.18
CA ILE A 118 0.88 9.77 -6.33
C ILE A 118 1.31 8.91 -7.53
N THR A 119 1.94 7.77 -7.30
CA THR A 119 2.30 6.83 -8.38
C THR A 119 1.11 6.07 -8.94
N THR A 120 0.08 5.85 -8.13
CA THR A 120 -1.17 5.19 -8.57
C THR A 120 -2.12 6.17 -9.26
N TYR A 121 -2.39 7.31 -8.63
CA TYR A 121 -3.49 8.21 -9.02
C TYR A 121 -3.03 9.56 -9.54
N GLY A 122 -1.78 9.94 -9.26
CA GLY A 122 -1.27 11.26 -9.61
C GLY A 122 -1.12 11.46 -11.12
N PRO A 123 -0.99 12.70 -11.57
CA PRO A 123 -0.63 12.99 -12.94
C PRO A 123 0.77 12.46 -13.25
N SER A 124 1.00 12.09 -14.50
CA SER A 124 2.20 11.39 -14.96
C SER A 124 3.50 12.10 -14.55
N GLU A 125 3.55 13.43 -14.71
CA GLU A 125 4.73 14.21 -14.37
C GLU A 125 5.05 14.20 -12.87
N LEU A 126 4.03 14.35 -12.01
CA LEU A 126 4.23 14.34 -10.56
C LEU A 126 4.60 12.94 -10.05
N ALA A 127 4.02 11.89 -10.64
CA ALA A 127 4.36 10.51 -10.32
C ALA A 127 5.84 10.23 -10.67
N LEU A 128 6.30 10.60 -11.86
CA LEU A 128 7.71 10.45 -12.26
C LEU A 128 8.63 11.27 -11.36
N LYS A 129 8.29 12.52 -11.04
CA LYS A 129 9.07 13.34 -10.08
C LYS A 129 9.18 12.70 -8.70
N ALA A 130 8.11 12.04 -8.23
CA ALA A 130 8.13 11.34 -6.95
C ALA A 130 9.07 10.12 -7.01
N ILE A 131 9.05 9.36 -8.09
CA ILE A 131 9.94 8.21 -8.32
C ILE A 131 11.41 8.69 -8.40
N ASP A 132 11.70 9.70 -9.18
CA ASP A 132 13.05 10.28 -9.30
C ASP A 132 13.58 10.78 -7.95
N ARG A 133 12.69 11.36 -7.15
CA ARG A 133 13.06 11.78 -5.78
C ARG A 133 13.43 10.59 -4.91
N VAL A 134 12.67 9.49 -4.97
CA VAL A 134 12.95 8.27 -4.20
C VAL A 134 14.28 7.67 -4.68
N ASN A 135 14.51 7.56 -5.99
CA ASN A 135 15.76 7.03 -6.55
C ASN A 135 16.98 7.85 -6.08
N ARG A 136 16.89 9.18 -6.08
CA ARG A 136 17.97 10.05 -5.55
C ARG A 136 18.19 9.87 -4.05
N ILE A 137 17.14 9.68 -3.26
CA ILE A 137 17.27 9.41 -1.83
C ILE A 137 17.97 8.07 -1.63
N HIS A 138 17.51 7.00 -2.30
CA HIS A 138 18.09 5.66 -2.16
C HIS A 138 19.56 5.60 -2.57
N ALA A 139 19.97 6.34 -3.60
CA ALA A 139 21.37 6.44 -4.01
C ALA A 139 22.29 7.02 -2.91
N ASN A 140 21.75 7.79 -1.98
CA ASN A 140 22.48 8.38 -0.86
C ASN A 140 22.30 7.63 0.46
N VAL A 141 21.50 6.56 0.50
CA VAL A 141 21.27 5.72 1.67
C VAL A 141 22.15 4.48 1.58
N HIS A 142 23.25 4.49 2.31
CA HIS A 142 24.23 3.41 2.36
C HIS A 142 24.89 3.33 3.73
N GLY A 143 25.50 2.21 4.06
CA GLY A 143 26.18 1.99 5.33
C GLY A 143 26.77 0.59 5.44
N PHE A 144 27.04 0.16 6.65
CA PHE A 144 27.63 -1.14 6.94
C PHE A 144 26.77 -1.92 7.93
N MET A 145 26.66 -3.21 7.69
CA MET A 145 26.09 -4.16 8.61
C MET A 145 27.06 -4.40 9.78
N PRO A 146 26.61 -4.97 10.94
CA PRO A 146 27.49 -5.30 12.05
C PRO A 146 28.63 -6.26 11.71
N ASP A 147 28.48 -7.06 10.68
CA ASP A 147 29.51 -7.99 10.17
C ASP A 147 30.52 -7.32 9.22
N GLY A 148 30.40 -6.01 8.99
CA GLY A 148 31.27 -5.23 8.10
C GLY A 148 30.85 -5.27 6.63
N SER A 149 29.83 -6.04 6.23
CA SER A 149 29.29 -6.00 4.85
C SER A 149 28.59 -4.68 4.57
N ALA A 150 28.78 -4.13 3.35
CA ALA A 150 28.12 -2.89 2.95
C ALA A 150 26.66 -3.15 2.52
N TYR A 151 25.81 -2.12 2.66
CA TYR A 151 24.50 -2.06 2.04
C TYR A 151 24.30 -0.73 1.34
N VAL A 152 23.53 -0.74 0.25
CA VAL A 152 23.05 0.45 -0.44
C VAL A 152 21.55 0.27 -0.73
N ALA A 153 20.72 1.27 -0.42
CA ALA A 153 19.26 1.14 -0.53
C ALA A 153 18.76 0.99 -1.96
N ASN A 154 19.55 1.35 -2.97
CA ASN A 154 19.20 1.17 -4.40
C ASN A 154 19.77 -0.14 -4.99
N GLU A 155 20.26 -1.07 -4.19
CA GLU A 155 20.60 -2.40 -4.70
C GLU A 155 19.35 -3.08 -5.29
N PRO A 156 19.43 -3.61 -6.53
CA PRO A 156 18.26 -4.17 -7.21
C PRO A 156 17.52 -5.23 -6.37
N GLU A 157 18.24 -6.09 -5.66
CA GLU A 157 17.64 -7.13 -4.80
C GLU A 157 16.89 -6.54 -3.60
N LEU A 158 17.41 -5.47 -2.97
CA LEU A 158 16.71 -4.81 -1.86
C LEU A 158 15.45 -4.09 -2.35
N LEU A 159 15.53 -3.40 -3.49
CA LEU A 159 14.39 -2.77 -4.12
C LEU A 159 13.33 -3.80 -4.52
N ARG A 160 13.76 -4.94 -5.08
CA ARG A 160 12.91 -6.07 -5.46
C ARG A 160 12.19 -6.65 -4.24
N TRP A 161 12.90 -6.91 -3.14
CA TRP A 161 12.31 -7.37 -1.89
C TRP A 161 11.21 -6.44 -1.37
N VAL A 162 11.53 -5.14 -1.29
CA VAL A 162 10.59 -4.12 -0.80
C VAL A 162 9.36 -4.04 -1.69
N HIS A 163 9.54 -4.02 -3.01
CA HIS A 163 8.44 -3.96 -3.98
C HIS A 163 7.55 -5.21 -3.90
N LEU A 164 8.14 -6.41 -3.90
CA LEU A 164 7.40 -7.66 -3.76
C LEU A 164 6.60 -7.71 -2.45
N GLY A 165 7.22 -7.33 -1.35
CA GLY A 165 6.56 -7.26 -0.05
C GLY A 165 5.38 -6.29 -0.06
N GLU A 166 5.52 -5.14 -0.71
CA GLU A 166 4.49 -4.12 -0.81
C GLU A 166 3.30 -4.58 -1.65
N VAL A 167 3.54 -4.95 -2.92
CA VAL A 167 2.46 -5.29 -3.84
C VAL A 167 1.71 -6.56 -3.41
N SER A 168 2.43 -7.57 -2.88
CA SER A 168 1.81 -8.79 -2.38
C SER A 168 0.96 -8.55 -1.13
N SER A 169 1.39 -7.65 -0.24
CA SER A 169 0.64 -7.33 0.97
C SER A 169 -0.63 -6.53 0.67
N PHE A 170 -0.57 -5.56 -0.25
CA PHE A 170 -1.76 -4.83 -0.69
C PHE A 170 -2.76 -5.76 -1.37
N LEU A 171 -2.31 -6.64 -2.26
CA LEU A 171 -3.17 -7.60 -2.92
C LEU A 171 -3.85 -8.55 -1.92
N ARG A 172 -3.10 -9.13 -0.99
CA ARG A 172 -3.63 -10.02 0.06
C ARG A 172 -4.68 -9.33 0.92
N ALA A 173 -4.37 -8.12 1.38
CA ALA A 173 -5.30 -7.35 2.19
C ALA A 173 -6.56 -6.99 1.39
N TYR A 174 -6.43 -6.59 0.12
CA TYR A 174 -7.58 -6.35 -0.73
C TYR A 174 -8.49 -7.59 -0.85
N GLN A 175 -7.90 -8.76 -1.13
CA GLN A 175 -8.62 -10.02 -1.23
C GLN A 175 -9.37 -10.37 0.07
N SER A 176 -8.78 -10.05 1.21
CA SER A 176 -9.37 -10.35 2.52
C SER A 176 -10.49 -9.38 2.93
N PHE A 177 -10.37 -8.11 2.58
CA PHE A 177 -11.25 -7.05 3.10
C PHE A 177 -12.26 -6.53 2.08
N SER A 178 -12.02 -6.68 0.78
CA SER A 178 -12.97 -6.28 -0.26
C SER A 178 -14.22 -7.19 -0.26
N LEU A 179 -15.38 -6.58 -0.55
CA LEU A 179 -16.61 -7.31 -0.85
C LEU A 179 -16.61 -7.91 -2.25
N ASN A 180 -15.74 -7.41 -3.13
CA ASN A 180 -15.57 -7.86 -4.50
C ASN A 180 -14.08 -8.21 -4.72
N PRO A 181 -13.59 -9.36 -4.22
CA PRO A 181 -12.22 -9.77 -4.43
C PRO A 181 -11.92 -9.98 -5.92
N LEU A 182 -10.64 -9.86 -6.28
CA LEU A 182 -10.17 -10.11 -7.64
C LEU A 182 -10.16 -11.61 -7.94
N ASP A 183 -10.52 -11.99 -9.15
CA ASP A 183 -10.23 -13.33 -9.65
C ASP A 183 -8.73 -13.50 -9.95
N LEU A 184 -8.30 -14.71 -10.34
CA LEU A 184 -6.87 -14.97 -10.54
C LEU A 184 -6.28 -14.13 -11.68
N ALA A 185 -7.00 -13.95 -12.78
CA ALA A 185 -6.54 -13.16 -13.92
C ALA A 185 -6.43 -11.65 -13.54
N GLU A 186 -7.37 -11.14 -12.76
CA GLU A 186 -7.32 -9.78 -12.22
C GLU A 186 -6.16 -9.59 -11.23
N GLN A 187 -5.83 -10.61 -10.39
CA GLN A 187 -4.67 -10.59 -9.51
C GLN A 187 -3.37 -10.57 -10.30
N ASP A 188 -3.23 -11.40 -11.33
CA ASP A 188 -2.07 -11.40 -12.20
C ASP A 188 -1.94 -10.07 -12.94
N ARG A 189 -3.06 -9.52 -13.42
CA ARG A 189 -3.07 -8.19 -14.04
C ARG A 189 -2.61 -7.09 -13.06
N TYR A 190 -3.04 -7.12 -11.80
CA TYR A 190 -2.56 -6.18 -10.78
C TYR A 190 -1.04 -6.24 -10.64
N LEU A 191 -0.47 -7.44 -10.49
CA LEU A 191 0.97 -7.64 -10.33
C LEU A 191 1.72 -7.19 -11.59
N GLY A 192 1.23 -7.56 -12.78
CA GLY A 192 1.80 -7.13 -14.06
C GLY A 192 1.81 -5.61 -14.23
N GLU A 193 0.72 -4.93 -13.90
CA GLU A 193 0.62 -3.47 -13.99
C GLU A 193 1.54 -2.77 -12.98
N MET A 194 1.72 -3.34 -11.76
CA MET A 194 2.63 -2.80 -10.76
C MET A 194 4.12 -2.90 -11.14
N THR A 195 4.48 -3.79 -12.09
CA THR A 195 5.86 -3.84 -12.61
C THR A 195 6.30 -2.53 -13.25
N MET A 196 5.37 -1.72 -13.77
CA MET A 196 5.69 -0.40 -14.32
C MET A 196 6.36 0.49 -13.27
N ILE A 197 5.79 0.56 -12.07
CA ILE A 197 6.37 1.37 -10.98
C ILE A 197 7.72 0.81 -10.55
N GLY A 198 7.84 -0.51 -10.43
CA GLY A 198 9.10 -1.17 -10.09
C GLY A 198 10.21 -0.90 -11.12
N LYS A 199 9.89 -0.94 -12.42
CA LYS A 199 10.85 -0.62 -13.49
C LYS A 199 11.35 0.82 -13.40
N HIS A 200 10.48 1.78 -13.13
CA HIS A 200 10.87 3.17 -12.91
C HIS A 200 11.74 3.35 -11.64
N LEU A 201 11.61 2.45 -10.66
CA LEU A 201 12.49 2.39 -9.49
C LEU A 201 13.83 1.67 -9.76
N GLY A 202 14.04 1.15 -10.98
CA GLY A 202 15.29 0.46 -11.36
C GLY A 202 15.27 -1.03 -11.06
N ILE A 203 14.09 -1.64 -10.87
CA ILE A 203 13.95 -3.08 -10.64
C ILE A 203 13.68 -3.77 -11.97
N GLU A 204 14.52 -4.72 -12.30
CA GLU A 204 14.33 -5.65 -13.41
C GLU A 204 13.67 -6.95 -12.89
N ASP A 205 13.21 -7.81 -13.79
CA ASP A 205 12.71 -9.17 -13.51
C ASP A 205 11.62 -9.28 -12.42
N LEU A 206 10.64 -8.38 -12.45
CA LEU A 206 9.50 -8.44 -11.56
C LEU A 206 8.47 -9.48 -12.04
N PRO A 207 7.97 -10.34 -11.14
CA PRO A 207 6.95 -11.32 -11.47
C PRO A 207 5.62 -10.63 -11.82
N GLN A 208 4.92 -11.20 -12.81
CA GLN A 208 3.65 -10.66 -13.31
C GLN A 208 2.45 -11.54 -12.94
N THR A 209 2.68 -12.66 -12.25
CA THR A 209 1.63 -13.56 -11.80
C THR A 209 1.71 -13.78 -10.30
N LYS A 210 0.57 -14.14 -9.71
CA LYS A 210 0.48 -14.45 -8.27
C LYS A 210 1.44 -15.58 -7.89
N GLN A 211 1.46 -16.65 -8.68
CA GLN A 211 2.35 -17.78 -8.42
C GLN A 211 3.83 -17.35 -8.45
N ALA A 212 4.26 -16.67 -9.51
CA ALA A 212 5.64 -16.21 -9.65
C ALA A 212 6.02 -15.20 -8.54
N SER A 213 5.07 -14.38 -8.07
CA SER A 213 5.30 -13.45 -6.96
C SER A 213 5.48 -14.17 -5.63
N GLU A 214 4.71 -15.23 -5.37
CA GLU A 214 4.86 -16.07 -4.18
C GLU A 214 6.19 -16.84 -4.20
N GLU A 215 6.57 -17.41 -5.35
CA GLU A 215 7.88 -18.06 -5.54
C GLU A 215 9.05 -17.07 -5.34
N ALA A 216 8.96 -15.87 -5.89
CA ALA A 216 9.97 -14.83 -5.73
C ALA A 216 10.12 -14.39 -4.27
N LEU A 217 9.04 -14.29 -3.50
CA LEU A 217 9.11 -14.00 -2.06
C LEU A 217 9.80 -15.13 -1.28
N LEU A 218 9.50 -16.39 -1.61
CA LEU A 218 10.12 -17.55 -0.97
C LEU A 218 11.62 -17.66 -1.29
N ALA A 219 12.07 -17.20 -2.46
CA ALA A 219 13.47 -17.18 -2.82
C ALA A 219 14.33 -16.31 -1.89
N PHE A 220 13.74 -15.31 -1.22
CA PHE A 220 14.45 -14.48 -0.24
C PHE A 220 14.60 -15.13 1.15
N LEU A 221 13.95 -16.27 1.44
CA LEU A 221 14.01 -16.89 2.77
C LEU A 221 15.42 -17.05 3.35
N PRO A 222 16.46 -17.43 2.58
CA PRO A 222 17.84 -17.55 3.10
C PRO A 222 18.43 -16.24 3.63
N ASP A 223 17.94 -15.09 3.13
CA ASP A 223 18.44 -13.76 3.46
C ASP A 223 17.66 -13.11 4.61
N LEU A 224 16.50 -13.69 4.97
CA LEU A 224 15.61 -13.11 5.98
C LEU A 224 16.02 -13.56 7.39
N ARG A 225 15.84 -12.64 8.35
CA ARG A 225 16.14 -12.89 9.78
C ARG A 225 15.22 -12.07 10.67
N PHE A 226 14.99 -12.62 11.86
CA PHE A 226 14.41 -11.89 12.96
C PHE A 226 15.52 -11.55 13.96
N ASP A 227 15.81 -10.27 14.14
CA ASP A 227 16.81 -9.77 15.08
C ASP A 227 16.22 -8.69 16.01
N HIS A 228 17.07 -8.06 16.83
CA HIS A 228 16.64 -6.99 17.75
C HIS A 228 16.07 -5.78 17.02
N ARG A 229 16.54 -5.45 15.80
CA ARG A 229 16.02 -4.33 15.00
C ARG A 229 14.62 -4.65 14.48
N THR A 230 14.41 -5.90 14.02
CA THR A 230 13.08 -6.38 13.62
C THR A 230 12.11 -6.33 14.80
N ALA A 231 12.54 -6.80 15.99
CA ALA A 231 11.72 -6.76 17.20
C ALA A 231 11.32 -5.32 17.58
N GLU A 232 12.24 -4.37 17.46
CA GLU A 232 11.96 -2.96 17.76
C GLU A 232 10.96 -2.35 16.77
N ILE A 233 11.08 -2.63 15.45
CA ILE A 233 10.07 -2.18 14.46
C ILE A 233 8.69 -2.74 14.79
N ILE A 234 8.58 -4.04 15.10
CA ILE A 234 7.32 -4.66 15.48
C ILE A 234 6.73 -3.96 16.70
N LYS A 235 7.54 -3.71 17.73
CA LYS A 235 7.11 -2.99 18.92
C LYS A 235 6.64 -1.55 18.62
N VAL A 236 7.31 -0.84 17.73
CA VAL A 236 6.91 0.51 17.30
C VAL A 236 5.56 0.46 16.56
N ILE A 237 5.33 -0.55 15.71
CA ILE A 237 4.05 -0.75 15.03
C ILE A 237 2.93 -1.06 16.03
N GLU A 238 3.16 -1.97 16.99
CA GLU A 238 2.17 -2.34 18.01
C GLU A 238 1.77 -1.17 18.90
N ASN A 239 2.70 -0.23 19.11
CA ASN A 239 2.48 0.99 19.87
C ASN A 239 2.19 2.20 18.97
N TYR A 240 1.62 1.99 17.79
CA TYR A 240 1.30 3.07 16.85
C TYR A 240 0.57 4.22 17.55
N PRO A 241 1.07 5.47 17.43
CA PRO A 241 0.50 6.62 18.10
C PRO A 241 -0.89 6.93 17.56
N SER A 242 -1.91 6.73 18.37
CA SER A 242 -3.30 6.94 18.01
C SER A 242 -4.06 7.68 19.11
N SER A 243 -5.07 8.47 18.71
CA SER A 243 -6.01 9.07 19.66
C SER A 243 -6.78 7.99 20.41
N LEU A 244 -7.39 8.32 21.53
CA LEU A 244 -8.25 7.38 22.26
C LEU A 244 -9.41 6.87 21.38
N LEU A 245 -9.92 7.72 20.50
CA LEU A 245 -10.99 7.39 19.57
C LEU A 245 -10.55 6.38 18.50
N ASP A 246 -9.34 6.55 17.96
CA ASP A 246 -8.82 5.71 16.87
C ASP A 246 -8.22 4.39 17.36
N ARG A 247 -7.84 4.33 18.63
CA ARG A 247 -7.12 3.19 19.20
C ARG A 247 -7.78 1.83 18.95
N PRO A 248 -9.12 1.67 19.08
CA PRO A 248 -9.76 0.38 18.79
C PRO A 248 -9.60 -0.02 17.33
N LEU A 249 -9.81 0.90 16.39
CA LEU A 249 -9.63 0.65 14.95
C LEU A 249 -8.18 0.31 14.62
N ILE A 250 -7.24 1.08 15.13
CA ILE A 250 -5.80 0.83 14.88
C ILE A 250 -5.35 -0.51 15.43
N LYS A 251 -5.82 -0.92 16.62
CA LYS A 251 -5.53 -2.26 17.17
C LYS A 251 -6.06 -3.38 16.28
N LEU A 252 -7.27 -3.24 15.74
CA LEU A 252 -7.84 -4.21 14.81
C LEU A 252 -7.04 -4.25 13.50
N VAL A 253 -6.62 -3.10 12.97
CA VAL A 253 -5.78 -3.01 11.76
C VAL A 253 -4.43 -3.68 11.98
N ILE A 254 -3.76 -3.45 13.12
CA ILE A 254 -2.49 -4.10 13.46
C ILE A 254 -2.67 -5.62 13.59
N GLN A 255 -3.72 -6.08 14.28
CA GLN A 255 -4.02 -7.51 14.37
C GLN A 255 -4.26 -8.12 12.98
N ALA A 256 -5.05 -7.46 12.15
CA ALA A 256 -5.29 -7.89 10.79
C ALA A 256 -4.01 -7.90 9.94
N ALA A 257 -3.11 -6.95 10.15
CA ALA A 257 -1.84 -6.90 9.42
C ALA A 257 -0.93 -8.12 9.76
N PHE A 258 -0.93 -8.59 11.01
CA PHE A 258 -0.29 -9.86 11.35
C PHE A 258 -0.98 -11.05 10.70
N ASP A 259 -2.32 -11.06 10.69
CA ASP A 259 -3.12 -12.15 10.12
C ASP A 259 -3.00 -12.26 8.59
N GLU A 260 -2.57 -11.20 7.90
CA GLU A 260 -2.33 -11.17 6.46
C GLU A 260 -0.86 -11.46 6.08
N LEU A 261 0.04 -11.64 7.05
CA LEU A 261 1.39 -12.12 6.75
C LEU A 261 1.36 -13.56 6.23
N PRO A 262 2.29 -13.95 5.32
CA PRO A 262 2.51 -15.36 5.03
C PRO A 262 2.85 -16.15 6.31
N ASP A 263 2.44 -17.40 6.38
CA ASP A 263 2.66 -18.24 7.56
C ASP A 263 4.15 -18.33 7.95
N TRP A 264 5.03 -18.44 6.96
CA TRP A 264 6.47 -18.45 7.19
C TRP A 264 6.99 -17.14 7.81
N ALA A 265 6.45 -15.99 7.37
CA ALA A 265 6.86 -14.69 7.92
C ALA A 265 6.34 -14.52 9.36
N LEU A 266 5.09 -14.93 9.60
CA LEU A 266 4.51 -14.92 10.94
C LEU A 266 5.30 -15.80 11.91
N ALA A 267 5.70 -17.02 11.45
CA ALA A 267 6.55 -17.92 12.22
C ALA A 267 7.93 -17.32 12.52
N MET A 268 8.57 -16.65 11.55
CA MET A 268 9.83 -15.93 11.76
C MET A 268 9.72 -14.82 12.80
N LEU A 269 8.56 -14.15 12.90
CA LEU A 269 8.28 -13.16 13.94
C LEU A 269 7.98 -13.79 15.33
N GLY A 270 8.07 -15.12 15.46
CA GLY A 270 7.77 -15.85 16.70
C GLY A 270 6.29 -15.82 17.08
N ARG A 271 5.39 -15.66 16.09
CA ARG A 271 3.94 -15.55 16.32
C ARG A 271 3.20 -16.76 15.76
N THR A 272 2.10 -17.08 16.42
CA THR A 272 1.16 -18.10 15.96
C THR A 272 -0.01 -17.46 15.22
N PRO A 273 -0.55 -18.10 14.17
CA PRO A 273 -1.75 -17.62 13.48
C PRO A 273 -2.93 -17.47 14.45
N SER A 274 -3.72 -16.43 14.25
CA SER A 274 -4.97 -16.25 14.96
C SER A 274 -5.94 -17.42 14.69
N ARG A 275 -6.77 -17.73 15.68
CA ARG A 275 -7.83 -18.73 15.49
C ARG A 275 -8.77 -18.29 14.35
N PRO A 276 -9.30 -19.23 13.53
CA PRO A 276 -10.16 -18.89 12.38
C PRO A 276 -11.34 -17.97 12.72
N LEU A 277 -12.00 -18.22 13.84
CA LEU A 277 -13.12 -17.39 14.32
C LEU A 277 -12.68 -15.97 14.70
N GLN A 278 -11.50 -15.83 15.33
CA GLN A 278 -10.93 -14.52 15.66
C GLN A 278 -10.59 -13.75 14.39
N LYS A 279 -9.94 -14.40 13.42
CA LYS A 279 -9.60 -13.82 12.12
C LYS A 279 -10.85 -13.31 11.39
N GLN A 280 -11.92 -14.11 11.38
CA GLN A 280 -13.21 -13.72 10.82
C GLN A 280 -13.84 -12.55 11.57
N ALA A 281 -13.84 -12.55 12.91
CA ALA A 281 -14.39 -11.46 13.71
C ALA A 281 -13.66 -10.13 13.44
N VAL A 282 -12.33 -10.13 13.43
CA VAL A 282 -11.51 -8.94 13.08
C VAL A 282 -11.85 -8.45 11.69
N ARG A 283 -11.92 -9.36 10.70
CA ARG A 283 -12.25 -9.02 9.31
C ARG A 283 -13.63 -8.39 9.19
N HIS A 284 -14.65 -8.93 9.83
CA HIS A 284 -16.02 -8.36 9.83
C HIS A 284 -16.04 -7.00 10.53
N ALA A 285 -15.41 -6.86 11.69
CA ALA A 285 -15.35 -5.60 12.42
C ALA A 285 -14.70 -4.49 11.57
N LEU A 286 -13.58 -4.79 10.89
CA LEU A 286 -12.90 -3.84 10.02
C LEU A 286 -13.71 -3.50 8.76
N ARG A 287 -14.40 -4.47 8.16
CA ARG A 287 -15.30 -4.21 7.02
C ARG A 287 -16.40 -3.23 7.42
N LEU A 288 -17.06 -3.46 8.57
CA LEU A 288 -18.13 -2.58 9.05
C LEU A 288 -17.61 -1.18 9.41
N ALA A 289 -16.50 -1.10 10.17
CA ALA A 289 -15.90 0.18 10.54
C ALA A 289 -15.37 0.95 9.31
N GLY A 290 -14.97 0.24 8.28
CA GLY A 290 -14.48 0.81 7.03
C GLY A 290 -15.56 1.43 6.14
N LEU A 291 -16.82 1.02 6.26
CA LEU A 291 -17.89 1.48 5.35
C LEU A 291 -18.05 3.02 5.30
N PRO A 292 -18.19 3.73 6.43
CA PRO A 292 -18.32 5.19 6.38
C PRO A 292 -17.03 5.88 5.92
N LEU A 293 -15.86 5.32 6.25
CA LEU A 293 -14.57 5.85 5.83
C LEU A 293 -14.40 5.71 4.31
N GLN A 294 -14.75 4.54 3.77
CA GLN A 294 -14.71 4.26 2.33
C GLN A 294 -15.69 5.16 1.58
N ALA A 295 -16.94 5.30 2.06
CA ALA A 295 -17.94 6.14 1.45
C ALA A 295 -17.52 7.63 1.38
N ALA A 296 -16.81 8.13 2.39
CA ALA A 296 -16.26 9.47 2.36
C ALA A 296 -15.11 9.61 1.34
N LEU A 297 -14.21 8.63 1.26
CA LEU A 297 -13.08 8.64 0.33
C LEU A 297 -13.48 8.41 -1.13
N ASP A 298 -14.58 7.71 -1.39
CA ASP A 298 -15.10 7.49 -2.74
C ASP A 298 -15.53 8.82 -3.40
N GLU A 299 -15.81 9.85 -2.60
CA GLU A 299 -16.21 11.19 -3.07
C GLU A 299 -15.11 12.25 -2.90
N GLU A 300 -14.33 12.19 -1.80
CA GLU A 300 -13.35 13.21 -1.43
C GLU A 300 -11.91 12.65 -1.24
N GLY A 301 -11.65 11.42 -1.68
CA GLY A 301 -10.33 10.81 -1.67
C GLY A 301 -9.51 11.11 -2.93
N VAL A 302 -8.22 10.74 -2.90
CA VAL A 302 -7.28 10.91 -4.03
C VAL A 302 -7.79 10.24 -5.31
N ALA A 303 -8.36 9.05 -5.21
CA ALA A 303 -8.95 8.34 -6.35
C ALA A 303 -10.15 9.10 -6.96
N ALA A 304 -10.99 9.73 -6.11
CA ALA A 304 -12.12 10.52 -6.57
C ALA A 304 -11.66 11.77 -7.35
N PHE A 305 -10.71 12.53 -6.81
CA PHE A 305 -10.16 13.71 -7.50
C PHE A 305 -9.44 13.35 -8.79
N SER A 306 -8.76 12.21 -8.83
CA SER A 306 -8.11 11.74 -10.05
C SER A 306 -9.13 11.30 -11.12
N ARG A 307 -10.27 10.72 -10.73
CA ARG A 307 -11.38 10.47 -11.65
C ARG A 307 -11.99 11.78 -12.17
N GLN A 308 -12.15 12.80 -11.32
CA GLN A 308 -12.62 14.13 -11.74
C GLN A 308 -11.65 14.76 -12.75
N ARG A 309 -10.33 14.66 -12.54
CA ARG A 309 -9.31 15.11 -13.50
C ARG A 309 -9.53 14.51 -14.89
N MET A 310 -9.97 13.25 -14.96
CA MET A 310 -10.23 12.55 -16.21
C MET A 310 -11.59 12.90 -16.84
N ALA A 311 -12.58 13.21 -16.04
CA ALA A 311 -13.98 13.37 -16.51
C ALA A 311 -14.24 14.67 -17.29
N LEU A 312 -13.41 15.69 -17.15
CA LEU A 312 -13.59 17.00 -17.78
C LEU A 312 -13.15 17.06 -19.26
N HIS A 313 -12.81 15.92 -19.86
CA HIS A 313 -12.42 15.78 -21.27
C HIS A 313 -13.49 15.09 -22.14
N ARG A 314 -14.78 15.04 -21.67
CA ARG A 314 -15.88 14.55 -22.49
C ARG A 314 -16.73 15.69 -23.03
#